data_f7a7a5d42aa03444b5c7af33239b3b13
#
_entry.id   f7a7a5d42aa03444b5c7af33239b3b13
#
_cell.length_a   1.000
_cell.length_b   1.000
_cell.length_c   1.000
_cell.angle_alpha   90.00
_cell.angle_beta   90.00
_cell.angle_gamma   90.00
#
_symmetry.space_group_name_H-M   'P 1'
#
loop_
_entity.id
_entity.type
_entity.pdbx_description
1 polymer ?
#
loop_
_entity_poly.entity_id
_entity_poly.type
_entity_poly.pdbx_seq_one_letter_code
_entity_poly.pdbx_strand_id
1 'polypeptide(L)'
;MRYNELTFQGRNAVLEAFRSGKTIDKLFILDGCQDGPIKSIVREAKKTDAIINYVDKERLDRLAGTGHHQGVVAIGAAYEYAEVDDILAAAKEKGEDPFIFILDEIEDPHNLGAIIRTANLAGAHGVIIPKRRAVGLTATVAKTSAGAINYTPVAKVTNISQTIEELKKQGLWFVCAHMGGETMYNLNLKGPIGLVIGNEGNGVSRLVKDKCDFIASIPMKGDIDSLNASVAAGVLAYEIVRQRLN
;
A
#
# COMPACT_ATOMS: atom_id res chain seq x y z
N MET A 1 -1.35 -20.53 -9.80
CA MET A 1 -0.10 -19.82 -10.09
C MET A 1 0.80 -19.85 -8.86
N ARG A 2 2.08 -20.20 -8.98
CA ARG A 2 3.04 -20.08 -7.88
C ARG A 2 3.54 -18.63 -7.88
N TYR A 3 3.13 -17.85 -6.90
CA TYR A 3 3.67 -16.53 -6.65
C TYR A 3 5.02 -16.69 -5.94
N ASN A 4 6.11 -16.56 -6.66
CA ASN A 4 7.44 -16.47 -6.05
C ASN A 4 7.77 -14.99 -5.85
N GLU A 5 8.30 -14.64 -4.70
CA GLU A 5 8.91 -13.31 -4.53
C GLU A 5 9.97 -13.13 -5.62
N LEU A 6 9.87 -12.06 -6.38
CA LEU A 6 10.84 -11.72 -7.41
C LEU A 6 12.08 -11.15 -6.72
N THR A 7 12.93 -12.03 -6.20
CA THR A 7 14.21 -11.64 -5.61
C THR A 7 15.29 -11.78 -6.65
N PHE A 8 15.94 -10.66 -6.99
CA PHE A 8 17.10 -10.61 -7.87
C PHE A 8 18.36 -10.44 -7.02
N GLN A 9 19.34 -11.30 -7.18
CA GLN A 9 20.58 -11.29 -6.40
C GLN A 9 21.81 -11.27 -7.30
N GLY A 10 22.78 -10.46 -6.91
CA GLY A 10 24.00 -10.25 -7.69
C GLY A 10 23.86 -9.11 -8.69
N ARG A 11 25.01 -8.51 -9.01
CA ARG A 11 25.09 -7.23 -9.75
C ARG A 11 24.46 -7.29 -11.14
N ASN A 12 24.74 -8.35 -11.89
CA ASN A 12 24.24 -8.50 -13.25
C ASN A 12 22.73 -8.74 -13.27
N ALA A 13 22.22 -9.63 -12.40
CA ALA A 13 20.81 -9.95 -12.34
C ALA A 13 19.97 -8.72 -11.90
N VAL A 14 20.44 -7.94 -10.93
CA VAL A 14 19.77 -6.72 -10.47
C VAL A 14 19.79 -5.64 -11.56
N LEU A 15 20.93 -5.44 -12.24
CA LEU A 15 21.02 -4.46 -13.31
C LEU A 15 20.10 -4.82 -14.48
N GLU A 16 20.06 -6.11 -14.83
CA GLU A 16 19.19 -6.60 -15.91
C GLU A 16 17.70 -6.51 -15.54
N ALA A 17 17.34 -6.73 -14.28
CA ALA A 17 15.97 -6.53 -13.81
C ALA A 17 15.52 -5.09 -14.04
N PHE A 18 16.35 -4.08 -13.73
CA PHE A 18 16.03 -2.67 -14.04
C PHE A 18 15.94 -2.42 -15.54
N ARG A 19 16.85 -2.94 -16.34
CA ARG A 19 16.88 -2.74 -17.80
C ARG A 19 15.73 -3.40 -18.55
N SER A 20 15.25 -4.52 -18.03
CA SER A 20 14.09 -5.25 -18.59
C SER A 20 12.75 -4.66 -18.17
N GLY A 21 12.75 -3.50 -17.49
CA GLY A 21 11.52 -2.81 -17.06
C GLY A 21 10.78 -3.49 -15.90
N LYS A 22 11.46 -4.37 -15.14
CA LYS A 22 10.85 -4.96 -13.93
C LYS A 22 10.65 -3.89 -12.87
N THR A 23 9.47 -3.86 -12.28
CA THR A 23 9.17 -2.99 -11.15
C THR A 23 9.91 -3.47 -9.91
N ILE A 24 10.90 -2.70 -9.46
CA ILE A 24 11.69 -2.99 -8.26
C ILE A 24 11.16 -2.15 -7.11
N ASP A 25 10.66 -2.79 -6.07
CA ASP A 25 10.16 -2.12 -4.87
C ASP A 25 11.30 -1.67 -3.95
N LYS A 26 12.23 -2.58 -3.68
CA LYS A 26 13.33 -2.32 -2.73
C LYS A 26 14.65 -2.84 -3.29
N LEU A 27 15.67 -2.01 -3.16
CA LEU A 27 17.06 -2.34 -3.46
C LEU A 27 17.86 -2.35 -2.16
N PHE A 28 18.54 -3.43 -1.87
CA PHE A 28 19.40 -3.59 -0.72
C PHE A 28 20.85 -3.67 -1.17
N ILE A 29 21.71 -2.81 -0.63
CA ILE A 29 23.13 -2.70 -0.97
C ILE A 29 23.94 -2.87 0.31
N LEU A 30 25.02 -3.64 0.23
CA LEU A 30 25.96 -3.79 1.34
C LEU A 30 26.59 -2.44 1.67
N ASP A 31 26.57 -2.08 2.95
CA ASP A 31 27.23 -0.86 3.44
C ASP A 31 28.69 -0.80 2.97
N GLY A 32 29.10 0.38 2.50
CA GLY A 32 30.45 0.61 1.96
C GLY A 32 30.65 0.18 0.51
N CYS A 33 29.74 -0.54 -0.13
CA CYS A 33 29.85 -0.88 -1.55
C CYS A 33 29.55 0.32 -2.45
N GLN A 34 30.58 0.84 -3.13
CA GLN A 34 30.50 2.03 -4.00
C GLN A 34 31.26 1.87 -5.33
N ASP A 35 31.52 0.65 -5.76
CA ASP A 35 32.21 0.40 -7.03
C ASP A 35 31.34 0.74 -8.27
N GLY A 36 31.95 0.70 -9.46
CA GLY A 36 31.29 1.11 -10.71
C GLY A 36 29.96 0.40 -10.99
N PRO A 37 29.90 -0.94 -10.90
CA PRO A 37 28.63 -1.68 -11.08
C PRO A 37 27.54 -1.27 -10.09
N ILE A 38 27.86 -1.09 -8.81
CA ILE A 38 26.89 -0.64 -7.79
C ILE A 38 26.41 0.78 -8.10
N LYS A 39 27.30 1.70 -8.49
CA LYS A 39 26.91 3.05 -8.91
C LYS A 39 25.94 3.04 -10.10
N SER A 40 26.12 2.11 -11.05
CA SER A 40 25.19 1.95 -12.18
C SER A 40 23.83 1.46 -11.72
N ILE A 41 23.76 0.48 -10.82
CA ILE A 41 22.51 -0.02 -10.23
C ILE A 41 21.79 1.08 -9.46
N VAL A 42 22.50 1.85 -8.64
CA VAL A 42 21.93 2.99 -7.88
C VAL A 42 21.33 4.04 -8.82
N ARG A 43 22.01 4.29 -9.96
CA ARG A 43 21.50 5.24 -10.97
C ARG A 43 20.18 4.75 -11.58
N GLU A 44 20.07 3.47 -11.93
CA GLU A 44 18.80 2.91 -12.43
C GLU A 44 17.72 2.91 -11.34
N ALA A 45 18.04 2.54 -10.12
CA ALA A 45 17.11 2.58 -8.99
C ALA A 45 16.54 3.99 -8.73
N LYS A 46 17.35 5.03 -8.90
CA LYS A 46 16.90 6.43 -8.77
C LYS A 46 15.94 6.87 -9.88
N LYS A 47 16.03 6.27 -11.08
CA LYS A 47 15.10 6.58 -12.19
C LYS A 47 13.73 5.94 -12.00
N THR A 48 13.68 4.80 -11.31
CA THR A 48 12.48 3.99 -11.12
C THR A 48 11.84 4.18 -9.74
N ASP A 49 12.33 5.13 -8.94
CA ASP A 49 11.87 5.39 -7.58
C ASP A 49 11.98 4.18 -6.62
N ALA A 50 12.78 3.18 -6.93
CA ALA A 50 13.04 2.05 -6.05
C ALA A 50 13.65 2.52 -4.71
N ILE A 51 13.18 1.96 -3.60
CA ILE A 51 13.69 2.31 -2.27
C ILE A 51 15.07 1.70 -2.07
N ILE A 52 16.09 2.54 -1.94
CA ILE A 52 17.47 2.10 -1.71
C ILE A 52 17.71 2.01 -0.20
N ASN A 53 18.14 0.83 0.26
CA ASN A 53 18.52 0.56 1.63
C ASN A 53 19.97 0.09 1.66
N TYR A 54 20.78 0.73 2.50
CA TYR A 54 22.11 0.25 2.82
C TYR A 54 22.04 -0.63 4.06
N VAL A 55 22.61 -1.83 4.01
CA VAL A 55 22.46 -2.84 5.06
C VAL A 55 23.77 -3.60 5.29
N ASP A 56 23.90 -4.20 6.46
CA ASP A 56 25.00 -5.10 6.79
C ASP A 56 24.94 -6.41 5.97
N LYS A 57 26.04 -7.16 6.02
CA LYS A 57 26.19 -8.42 5.29
C LYS A 57 25.18 -9.46 5.76
N GLU A 58 24.94 -9.56 7.06
CA GLU A 58 24.05 -10.56 7.66
C GLU A 58 22.61 -10.39 7.16
N ARG A 59 22.12 -9.15 7.10
CA ARG A 59 20.80 -8.84 6.54
C ARG A 59 20.73 -9.14 5.05
N LEU A 60 21.80 -8.87 4.31
CA LEU A 60 21.84 -9.15 2.88
C LEU A 60 21.84 -10.66 2.59
N ASP A 61 22.61 -11.45 3.37
CA ASP A 61 22.64 -12.91 3.30
C ASP A 61 21.25 -13.51 3.58
N ARG A 62 20.54 -12.99 4.58
CA ARG A 62 19.17 -13.41 4.88
C ARG A 62 18.18 -13.12 3.75
N LEU A 63 18.30 -11.96 3.10
CA LEU A 63 17.45 -11.59 1.97
C LEU A 63 17.75 -12.40 0.72
N ALA A 64 19.01 -12.73 0.48
CA ALA A 64 19.43 -13.50 -0.69
C ALA A 64 19.09 -15.00 -0.58
N GLY A 65 19.05 -15.55 0.63
CA GLY A 65 18.89 -16.99 0.86
C GLY A 65 20.05 -17.85 0.35
N THR A 66 20.96 -17.27 -0.42
CA THR A 66 22.18 -17.89 -0.97
C THR A 66 23.33 -16.89 -0.78
N GLY A 67 24.51 -17.29 -0.37
CA GLY A 67 25.63 -16.37 -0.11
C GLY A 67 26.23 -15.65 -1.36
N HIS A 68 25.57 -15.71 -2.51
CA HIS A 68 26.12 -15.22 -3.79
C HIS A 68 25.58 -13.85 -4.25
N HIS A 69 25.13 -13.00 -3.34
CA HIS A 69 24.51 -11.72 -3.65
C HIS A 69 25.45 -10.62 -4.18
N GLN A 70 26.77 -10.79 -4.11
CA GLN A 70 27.76 -9.81 -4.62
C GLN A 70 27.56 -8.37 -4.10
N GLY A 71 27.05 -8.23 -2.88
CA GLY A 71 26.78 -6.94 -2.25
C GLY A 71 25.46 -6.26 -2.66
N VAL A 72 24.58 -6.94 -3.39
CA VAL A 72 23.30 -6.35 -3.81
C VAL A 72 22.18 -7.39 -3.96
N VAL A 73 20.98 -7.02 -3.48
CA VAL A 73 19.73 -7.77 -3.64
C VAL A 73 18.62 -6.78 -3.99
N ALA A 74 17.79 -7.11 -4.96
CA ALA A 74 16.59 -6.35 -5.28
C ALA A 74 15.33 -7.21 -5.10
N ILE A 75 14.28 -6.60 -4.56
CA ILE A 75 12.96 -7.22 -4.44
C ILE A 75 12.05 -6.53 -5.42
N GLY A 76 11.54 -7.29 -6.38
CA GLY A 76 10.57 -6.85 -7.37
C GLY A 76 9.13 -6.96 -6.85
N ALA A 77 8.26 -6.10 -7.33
CA ALA A 77 6.84 -6.23 -7.15
C ALA A 77 6.31 -7.46 -7.90
N ALA A 78 5.40 -8.20 -7.29
CA ALA A 78 4.72 -9.31 -7.94
C ALA A 78 3.64 -8.84 -8.94
N TYR A 79 3.23 -7.57 -8.82
CA TYR A 79 2.22 -6.90 -9.64
C TYR A 79 2.65 -5.48 -9.97
N GLU A 80 2.16 -4.96 -11.08
CA GLU A 80 2.36 -3.57 -11.45
C GLU A 80 1.50 -2.66 -10.58
N TYR A 81 2.02 -1.48 -10.24
CA TYR A 81 1.26 -0.44 -9.58
C TYR A 81 0.52 0.40 -10.62
N ALA A 82 -0.68 0.83 -10.25
CA ALA A 82 -1.46 1.81 -10.98
C ALA A 82 -1.07 3.24 -10.56
N GLU A 83 -1.45 4.21 -11.36
CA GLU A 83 -1.43 5.62 -10.94
C GLU A 83 -2.74 5.97 -10.21
N VAL A 84 -2.72 7.04 -9.41
CA VAL A 84 -3.93 7.51 -8.70
C VAL A 84 -5.03 7.90 -9.69
N ASP A 85 -4.63 8.49 -10.81
CA ASP A 85 -5.56 8.90 -11.87
C ASP A 85 -6.26 7.70 -12.53
N ASP A 86 -5.62 6.53 -12.62
CA ASP A 86 -6.26 5.32 -13.13
C ASP A 86 -7.40 4.85 -12.22
N ILE A 87 -7.22 5.00 -10.89
CA ILE A 87 -8.27 4.67 -9.90
C ILE A 87 -9.50 5.59 -10.08
N LEU A 88 -9.25 6.88 -10.29
CA LEU A 88 -10.34 7.84 -10.52
C LEU A 88 -11.02 7.64 -11.88
N ALA A 89 -10.24 7.32 -12.91
CA ALA A 89 -10.76 6.99 -14.23
C ALA A 89 -11.68 5.76 -14.18
N ALA A 90 -11.32 4.72 -13.42
CA ALA A 90 -12.15 3.53 -13.23
C ALA A 90 -13.51 3.84 -12.58
N ALA A 91 -13.56 4.77 -11.62
CA ALA A 91 -14.83 5.23 -11.04
C ALA A 91 -15.68 5.97 -12.07
N LYS A 92 -15.06 6.88 -12.82
CA LYS A 92 -15.74 7.65 -13.87
C LYS A 92 -16.28 6.77 -14.99
N GLU A 93 -15.53 5.76 -15.43
CA GLU A 93 -15.97 4.81 -16.46
C GLU A 93 -17.21 4.02 -16.04
N LYS A 94 -17.31 3.69 -14.74
CA LYS A 94 -18.50 3.03 -14.17
C LYS A 94 -19.66 3.98 -13.92
N GLY A 95 -19.44 5.30 -13.99
CA GLY A 95 -20.45 6.29 -13.62
C GLY A 95 -20.75 6.30 -12.12
N GLU A 96 -19.80 5.90 -11.30
CA GLU A 96 -19.93 5.78 -9.85
C GLU A 96 -19.13 6.86 -9.12
N ASP A 97 -19.59 7.25 -7.94
CA ASP A 97 -18.83 8.10 -7.04
C ASP A 97 -17.56 7.35 -6.59
N PRO A 98 -16.36 7.95 -6.65
CA PRO A 98 -15.13 7.31 -6.22
C PRO A 98 -15.23 6.75 -4.78
N PHE A 99 -14.82 5.51 -4.60
CA PHE A 99 -14.58 4.89 -3.31
C PHE A 99 -13.17 4.33 -3.30
N ILE A 100 -12.31 4.86 -2.43
CA ILE A 100 -10.88 4.56 -2.42
C ILE A 100 -10.45 4.22 -1.01
N PHE A 101 -9.59 3.20 -0.88
CA PHE A 101 -8.88 2.94 0.37
C PHE A 101 -7.54 3.67 0.38
N ILE A 102 -7.21 4.30 1.48
CA ILE A 102 -5.87 4.85 1.74
C ILE A 102 -5.30 4.16 2.96
N LEU A 103 -4.14 3.55 2.81
CA LEU A 103 -3.50 2.79 3.87
C LEU A 103 -2.27 3.55 4.37
N ASP A 104 -2.27 3.88 5.66
CA ASP A 104 -1.17 4.60 6.29
C ASP A 104 -0.32 3.63 7.13
N GLU A 105 0.88 3.33 6.64
CA GLU A 105 1.88 2.48 7.29
C GLU A 105 1.44 1.03 7.55
N ILE A 106 0.65 0.41 6.68
CA ILE A 106 0.35 -1.02 6.75
C ILE A 106 1.56 -1.83 6.29
N GLU A 107 2.23 -2.51 7.22
CA GLU A 107 3.48 -3.26 6.98
C GLU A 107 3.29 -4.77 6.87
N ASP A 108 2.19 -5.31 7.41
CA ASP A 108 1.89 -6.73 7.33
C ASP A 108 1.27 -7.08 5.96
N PRO A 109 1.90 -8.00 5.17
CA PRO A 109 1.39 -8.43 3.88
C PRO A 109 0.04 -9.16 3.97
N HIS A 110 -0.27 -9.81 5.10
CA HIS A 110 -1.56 -10.45 5.31
C HIS A 110 -2.68 -9.42 5.42
N ASN A 111 -2.44 -8.32 6.16
CA ASN A 111 -3.40 -7.24 6.26
C ASN A 111 -3.59 -6.52 4.93
N LEU A 112 -2.52 -6.18 4.21
CA LEU A 112 -2.65 -5.56 2.89
C LEU A 112 -3.45 -6.43 1.93
N GLY A 113 -3.16 -7.72 1.85
CA GLY A 113 -3.90 -8.64 0.98
C GLY A 113 -5.37 -8.78 1.36
N ALA A 114 -5.69 -8.87 2.66
CA ALA A 114 -7.06 -8.91 3.17
C ALA A 114 -7.82 -7.61 2.87
N ILE A 115 -7.16 -6.44 3.03
CA ILE A 115 -7.76 -5.14 2.71
C ILE A 115 -8.02 -5.01 1.21
N ILE A 116 -7.10 -5.41 0.33
CA ILE A 116 -7.32 -5.41 -1.13
C ILE A 116 -8.53 -6.28 -1.49
N ARG A 117 -8.67 -7.46 -0.87
CA ARG A 117 -9.82 -8.32 -1.06
C ARG A 117 -11.12 -7.66 -0.61
N THR A 118 -11.11 -7.04 0.56
CA THR A 118 -12.25 -6.29 1.08
C THR A 118 -12.61 -5.11 0.17
N ALA A 119 -11.64 -4.33 -0.27
CA ALA A 119 -11.83 -3.22 -1.18
C ALA A 119 -12.51 -3.67 -2.48
N ASN A 120 -12.05 -4.77 -3.06
CA ASN A 120 -12.68 -5.37 -4.24
C ASN A 120 -14.15 -5.72 -4.01
N LEU A 121 -14.43 -6.47 -2.92
CA LEU A 121 -15.79 -6.93 -2.61
C LEU A 121 -16.74 -5.80 -2.19
N ALA A 122 -16.22 -4.73 -1.61
CA ALA A 122 -16.97 -3.52 -1.26
C ALA A 122 -17.19 -2.57 -2.46
N GLY A 123 -16.71 -2.92 -3.65
CA GLY A 123 -16.82 -2.09 -4.84
C GLY A 123 -15.93 -0.84 -4.83
N ALA A 124 -14.85 -0.85 -4.06
CA ALA A 124 -13.88 0.23 -4.11
C ALA A 124 -13.11 0.23 -5.45
N HIS A 125 -12.78 1.42 -5.93
CA HIS A 125 -12.12 1.61 -7.21
C HIS A 125 -10.61 1.42 -7.17
N GLY A 126 -10.02 1.44 -5.96
CA GLY A 126 -8.61 1.16 -5.78
C GLY A 126 -8.12 1.35 -4.36
N VAL A 127 -6.85 1.03 -4.16
CA VAL A 127 -6.14 1.15 -2.89
C VAL A 127 -4.89 1.99 -3.09
N ILE A 128 -4.63 2.94 -2.19
CA ILE A 128 -3.44 3.79 -2.21
C ILE A 128 -2.57 3.43 -1.00
N ILE A 129 -1.29 3.16 -1.24
CA ILE A 129 -0.30 2.87 -0.21
C ILE A 129 0.89 3.84 -0.28
N PRO A 130 1.60 4.10 0.82
CA PRO A 130 2.81 4.90 0.77
C PRO A 130 3.99 4.10 0.21
N LYS A 131 4.96 4.80 -0.42
CA LYS A 131 6.22 4.20 -0.89
C LYS A 131 7.07 3.66 0.26
N ARG A 132 7.03 4.30 1.42
CA ARG A 132 7.84 3.94 2.60
C ARG A 132 6.95 3.55 3.76
N ARG A 133 7.48 2.75 4.70
CA ARG A 133 6.78 2.26 5.88
C ARG A 133 5.49 1.50 5.52
N ALA A 134 5.53 0.78 4.42
CA ALA A 134 4.43 -0.09 4.00
C ALA A 134 5.00 -1.32 3.30
N VAL A 135 4.24 -2.38 3.31
CA VAL A 135 4.50 -3.54 2.49
C VAL A 135 4.08 -3.24 1.04
N GLY A 136 4.90 -3.69 0.08
CA GLY A 136 4.55 -3.62 -1.35
C GLY A 136 3.72 -4.82 -1.81
N LEU A 137 3.47 -4.91 -3.12
CA LEU A 137 2.72 -6.01 -3.74
C LEU A 137 3.58 -7.27 -3.86
N THR A 138 3.81 -7.92 -2.73
CA THR A 138 4.59 -9.16 -2.62
C THR A 138 3.77 -10.39 -3.03
N ALA A 139 4.44 -11.54 -3.19
CA ALA A 139 3.78 -12.83 -3.42
C ALA A 139 2.80 -13.21 -2.28
N THR A 140 3.11 -12.84 -1.04
CA THR A 140 2.21 -13.04 0.10
C THR A 140 0.94 -12.21 -0.03
N VAL A 141 1.04 -10.93 -0.41
CA VAL A 141 -0.11 -10.06 -0.68
C VAL A 141 -0.97 -10.63 -1.79
N ALA A 142 -0.35 -11.09 -2.88
CA ALA A 142 -1.06 -11.73 -3.98
C ALA A 142 -1.85 -12.96 -3.53
N LYS A 143 -1.25 -13.80 -2.69
CA LYS A 143 -1.89 -15.00 -2.14
C LYS A 143 -3.04 -14.64 -1.18
N THR A 144 -2.82 -13.71 -0.26
CA THR A 144 -3.81 -13.34 0.76
C THR A 144 -4.96 -12.52 0.21
N SER A 145 -4.77 -11.78 -0.89
CA SER A 145 -5.85 -11.11 -1.61
C SER A 145 -6.80 -12.09 -2.36
N ALA A 146 -6.46 -13.38 -2.41
CA ALA A 146 -7.26 -14.41 -3.07
C ALA A 146 -7.65 -14.06 -4.53
N GLY A 147 -6.74 -13.38 -5.23
CA GLY A 147 -6.92 -12.96 -6.62
C GLY A 147 -7.55 -11.58 -6.81
N ALA A 148 -8.03 -10.93 -5.75
CA ALA A 148 -8.63 -9.59 -5.84
C ALA A 148 -7.66 -8.53 -6.39
N ILE A 149 -6.36 -8.71 -6.18
CA ILE A 149 -5.31 -7.84 -6.70
C ILE A 149 -5.29 -7.71 -8.23
N ASN A 150 -5.86 -8.69 -8.97
CA ASN A 150 -5.97 -8.61 -10.43
C ASN A 150 -7.08 -7.65 -10.91
N TYR A 151 -7.97 -7.26 -10.00
CA TYR A 151 -9.17 -6.47 -10.32
C TYR A 151 -9.22 -5.15 -9.56
N THR A 152 -8.35 -4.96 -8.57
CA THR A 152 -8.30 -3.78 -7.72
C THR A 152 -6.98 -3.07 -7.95
N PRO A 153 -6.97 -1.93 -8.64
CA PRO A 153 -5.75 -1.15 -8.84
C PRO A 153 -5.15 -0.72 -7.51
N VAL A 154 -3.84 -0.83 -7.38
CA VAL A 154 -3.10 -0.36 -6.20
C VAL A 154 -2.11 0.70 -6.65
N ALA A 155 -2.27 1.92 -6.16
CA ALA A 155 -1.34 3.02 -6.43
C ALA A 155 -0.35 3.21 -5.29
N LYS A 156 0.86 3.67 -5.61
CA LYS A 156 1.93 3.86 -4.66
C LYS A 156 2.40 5.31 -4.66
N VAL A 157 2.20 6.01 -3.55
CA VAL A 157 2.46 7.45 -3.46
C VAL A 157 3.58 7.81 -2.50
N THR A 158 4.25 8.92 -2.73
CA THR A 158 5.35 9.37 -1.88
C THR A 158 4.84 9.99 -0.57
N ASN A 159 3.69 10.68 -0.61
CA ASN A 159 3.14 11.43 0.52
C ASN A 159 1.61 11.30 0.57
N ILE A 160 1.12 10.51 1.52
CA ILE A 160 -0.32 10.27 1.73
C ILE A 160 -1.07 11.58 2.03
N SER A 161 -0.54 12.44 2.91
CA SER A 161 -1.21 13.69 3.28
C SER A 161 -1.40 14.62 2.09
N GLN A 162 -0.38 14.73 1.22
CA GLN A 162 -0.47 15.52 -0.01
C GLN A 162 -1.47 14.90 -1.00
N THR A 163 -1.45 13.58 -1.17
CA THR A 163 -2.39 12.87 -2.03
C THR A 163 -3.83 13.10 -1.58
N ILE A 164 -4.11 13.07 -0.27
CA ILE A 164 -5.44 13.40 0.27
C ILE A 164 -5.83 14.83 -0.13
N GLU A 165 -4.96 15.81 0.05
CA GLU A 165 -5.27 17.21 -0.33
C GLU A 165 -5.55 17.38 -1.83
N GLU A 166 -4.82 16.65 -2.69
CA GLU A 166 -5.03 16.66 -4.14
C GLU A 166 -6.37 16.02 -4.51
N LEU A 167 -6.73 14.90 -3.90
CA LEU A 167 -8.01 14.22 -4.12
C LEU A 167 -9.20 15.03 -3.55
N LYS A 168 -9.03 15.75 -2.44
CA LYS A 168 -10.06 16.68 -1.92
C LYS A 168 -10.38 17.79 -2.92
N LYS A 169 -9.41 18.32 -3.63
CA LYS A 169 -9.63 19.30 -4.70
C LYS A 169 -10.46 18.72 -5.87
N GLN A 170 -10.49 17.40 -6.00
CA GLN A 170 -11.29 16.67 -6.98
C GLN A 170 -12.67 16.25 -6.42
N GLY A 171 -13.02 16.70 -5.23
CA GLY A 171 -14.35 16.52 -4.64
C GLY A 171 -14.49 15.30 -3.71
N LEU A 172 -13.41 14.61 -3.37
CA LEU A 172 -13.50 13.50 -2.41
C LEU A 172 -13.50 14.00 -0.97
N TRP A 173 -14.25 13.31 -0.12
CA TRP A 173 -14.20 13.43 1.32
C TRP A 173 -13.42 12.28 1.92
N PHE A 174 -12.76 12.50 3.04
CA PHE A 174 -11.92 11.48 3.69
C PHE A 174 -12.40 11.17 5.09
N VAL A 175 -12.62 9.89 5.36
CA VAL A 175 -12.94 9.36 6.68
C VAL A 175 -11.78 8.51 7.19
N CYS A 176 -11.31 8.81 8.39
CA CYS A 176 -10.20 8.12 9.06
C CYS A 176 -10.74 7.21 10.16
N ALA A 177 -10.30 5.97 10.19
CA ALA A 177 -10.58 5.03 11.28
C ALA A 177 -9.76 5.38 12.53
N HIS A 178 -10.43 5.78 13.62
CA HIS A 178 -9.76 6.10 14.88
C HIS A 178 -10.74 6.00 16.06
N MET A 179 -10.28 5.46 17.21
CA MET A 179 -11.13 5.20 18.38
C MET A 179 -11.76 6.46 19.00
N GLY A 180 -11.09 7.60 18.90
CA GLY A 180 -11.58 8.88 19.44
C GLY A 180 -12.52 9.65 18.51
N GLY A 181 -13.01 9.00 17.44
CA GLY A 181 -13.91 9.62 16.47
C GLY A 181 -15.39 9.52 16.84
N GLU A 182 -16.23 10.10 15.98
CA GLU A 182 -17.66 9.91 16.04
C GLU A 182 -18.03 8.46 15.64
N THR A 183 -19.07 7.93 16.24
CA THR A 183 -19.59 6.60 15.87
C THR A 183 -19.93 6.56 14.38
N MET A 184 -19.40 5.60 13.65
CA MET A 184 -19.53 5.48 12.19
C MET A 184 -20.97 5.53 11.69
N TYR A 185 -21.93 5.11 12.51
CA TYR A 185 -23.35 5.10 12.16
C TYR A 185 -23.98 6.49 12.09
N ASN A 186 -23.35 7.51 12.70
CA ASN A 186 -23.83 8.89 12.75
C ASN A 186 -23.22 9.74 11.62
N LEU A 187 -22.21 9.24 10.93
CA LEU A 187 -21.54 9.96 9.85
C LEU A 187 -22.26 9.78 8.53
N ASN A 188 -22.28 10.82 7.70
CA ASN A 188 -22.70 10.70 6.32
C ASN A 188 -21.51 10.27 5.46
N LEU A 189 -21.50 9.01 5.04
CA LEU A 189 -20.44 8.39 4.25
C LEU A 189 -20.88 8.12 2.80
N LYS A 190 -21.88 8.83 2.31
CA LYS A 190 -22.33 8.79 0.91
C LYS A 190 -21.44 9.67 0.03
N GLY A 191 -21.51 9.44 -1.28
CA GLY A 191 -20.78 10.22 -2.27
C GLY A 191 -19.31 9.82 -2.44
N PRO A 192 -18.48 10.68 -3.07
CA PRO A 192 -17.07 10.41 -3.31
C PRO A 192 -16.29 10.34 -1.99
N ILE A 193 -15.73 9.17 -1.65
CA ILE A 193 -15.12 8.96 -0.33
C ILE A 193 -13.81 8.17 -0.37
N GLY A 194 -12.85 8.61 0.44
CA GLY A 194 -11.63 7.89 0.78
C GLY A 194 -11.67 7.37 2.21
N LEU A 195 -11.53 6.06 2.39
CA LEU A 195 -11.43 5.40 3.70
C LEU A 195 -9.96 5.23 4.08
N VAL A 196 -9.54 5.92 5.15
CA VAL A 196 -8.16 5.91 5.64
C VAL A 196 -8.03 4.93 6.80
N ILE A 197 -7.15 3.94 6.63
CA ILE A 197 -6.85 2.90 7.62
C ILE A 197 -5.36 3.00 8.00
N GLY A 198 -5.09 3.01 9.29
CA GLY A 198 -3.73 3.07 9.82
C GLY A 198 -3.19 1.72 10.28
N ASN A 199 -1.94 1.76 10.73
CA ASN A 199 -1.22 0.65 11.34
C ASN A 199 -1.87 0.20 12.65
N GLU A 200 -1.76 -1.10 12.99
CA GLU A 200 -2.36 -1.69 14.20
C GLU A 200 -1.82 -1.08 15.49
N GLY A 201 -0.54 -0.71 15.51
CA GLY A 201 0.11 -0.18 16.73
C GLY A 201 -0.17 1.29 16.97
N ASN A 202 0.00 2.10 15.93
CA ASN A 202 -0.03 3.57 16.03
C ASN A 202 -1.30 4.19 15.44
N GLY A 203 -2.13 3.40 14.76
CA GLY A 203 -3.29 3.91 14.01
C GLY A 203 -2.87 4.77 12.81
N VAL A 204 -3.72 5.68 12.42
CA VAL A 204 -3.44 6.67 11.37
C VAL A 204 -2.52 7.76 11.94
N SER A 205 -1.45 8.07 11.22
CA SER A 205 -0.50 9.11 11.63
C SER A 205 -1.20 10.47 11.79
N ARG A 206 -0.70 11.30 12.72
CA ARG A 206 -1.29 12.59 13.03
C ARG A 206 -1.47 13.47 11.79
N LEU A 207 -0.44 13.55 10.95
CA LEU A 207 -0.48 14.38 9.73
C LEU A 207 -1.56 13.93 8.76
N VAL A 208 -1.76 12.63 8.60
CA VAL A 208 -2.80 12.06 7.73
C VAL A 208 -4.18 12.28 8.35
N LYS A 209 -4.34 12.02 9.64
CA LYS A 209 -5.58 12.24 10.38
C LYS A 209 -6.06 13.70 10.30
N ASP A 210 -5.14 14.66 10.46
CA ASP A 210 -5.45 16.10 10.40
C ASP A 210 -5.93 16.56 9.00
N LYS A 211 -5.71 15.75 7.95
CA LYS A 211 -6.21 16.00 6.59
C LYS A 211 -7.57 15.37 6.30
N CYS A 212 -8.04 14.46 7.14
CA CYS A 212 -9.34 13.83 6.98
C CYS A 212 -10.47 14.78 7.41
N ASP A 213 -11.62 14.63 6.76
CA ASP A 213 -12.83 15.45 7.05
C ASP A 213 -13.62 14.85 8.20
N PHE A 214 -13.59 13.53 8.34
CA PHE A 214 -14.29 12.79 9.37
C PHE A 214 -13.36 11.83 10.08
N ILE A 215 -13.61 11.64 11.36
CA ILE A 215 -12.96 10.63 12.19
C ILE A 215 -14.04 9.67 12.65
N ALA A 216 -13.99 8.43 12.15
CA ALA A 216 -14.98 7.40 12.44
C ALA A 216 -14.47 6.42 13.49
N SER A 217 -15.26 6.15 14.50
CA SER A 217 -15.04 5.08 15.46
C SER A 217 -16.01 3.92 15.24
N ILE A 218 -15.48 2.71 15.41
CA ILE A 218 -16.27 1.48 15.48
C ILE A 218 -16.63 1.27 16.95
N PRO A 219 -17.91 1.11 17.34
CA PRO A 219 -18.28 0.89 18.73
C PRO A 219 -17.71 -0.41 19.27
N MET A 220 -16.88 -0.34 20.29
CA MET A 220 -16.31 -1.49 21.01
C MET A 220 -17.15 -1.79 22.25
N LYS A 221 -17.33 -3.07 22.56
CA LYS A 221 -18.09 -3.56 23.72
C LYS A 221 -17.27 -4.48 24.63
N GLY A 222 -16.07 -4.86 24.20
CA GLY A 222 -15.17 -5.73 24.96
C GLY A 222 -14.09 -4.94 25.70
N ASP A 223 -13.20 -5.68 26.36
CA ASP A 223 -12.07 -5.12 27.12
C ASP A 223 -10.89 -4.72 26.24
N ILE A 224 -10.87 -5.20 24.99
CA ILE A 224 -9.85 -4.83 23.99
C ILE A 224 -10.39 -3.65 23.20
N ASP A 225 -9.59 -2.63 23.05
CA ASP A 225 -9.96 -1.32 22.51
C ASP A 225 -9.78 -1.15 21.00
N SER A 226 -9.19 -2.15 20.32
CA SER A 226 -8.94 -2.06 18.87
C SER A 226 -9.18 -3.37 18.12
N LEU A 227 -9.61 -3.27 16.87
CA LEU A 227 -9.68 -4.36 15.91
C LEU A 227 -8.37 -4.45 15.11
N ASN A 228 -8.07 -5.63 14.57
CA ASN A 228 -7.07 -5.75 13.52
C ASN A 228 -7.39 -4.79 12.36
N ALA A 229 -6.36 -4.21 11.72
CA ALA A 229 -6.53 -3.19 10.68
C ALA A 229 -7.39 -3.66 9.51
N SER A 230 -7.23 -4.90 9.05
CA SER A 230 -8.03 -5.43 7.95
C SER A 230 -9.49 -5.68 8.34
N VAL A 231 -9.75 -6.01 9.60
CA VAL A 231 -11.12 -6.16 10.14
C VAL A 231 -11.78 -4.79 10.26
N ALA A 232 -11.10 -3.80 10.82
CA ALA A 232 -11.61 -2.42 10.91
C ALA A 232 -11.92 -1.85 9.51
N ALA A 233 -11.04 -2.10 8.55
CA ALA A 233 -11.25 -1.74 7.15
C ALA A 233 -12.53 -2.36 6.58
N GLY A 234 -12.79 -3.64 6.87
CA GLY A 234 -13.99 -4.33 6.43
C GLY A 234 -15.26 -3.76 7.04
N VAL A 235 -15.27 -3.53 8.35
CA VAL A 235 -16.43 -2.99 9.06
C VAL A 235 -16.82 -1.61 8.52
N LEU A 236 -15.85 -0.69 8.40
CA LEU A 236 -16.08 0.66 7.88
C LEU A 236 -16.45 0.66 6.40
N ALA A 237 -15.81 -0.17 5.58
CA ALA A 237 -16.13 -0.29 4.17
C ALA A 237 -17.59 -0.73 3.95
N TYR A 238 -18.08 -1.69 4.71
CA TYR A 238 -19.44 -2.17 4.57
C TYR A 238 -20.48 -1.21 5.18
N GLU A 239 -20.09 -0.35 6.11
CA GLU A 239 -20.95 0.78 6.48
C GLU A 239 -21.08 1.79 5.32
N ILE A 240 -20.00 2.10 4.61
CA ILE A 240 -20.05 2.93 3.39
C ILE A 240 -20.95 2.28 2.35
N VAL A 241 -20.78 0.97 2.09
CA VAL A 241 -21.63 0.21 1.16
C VAL A 241 -23.10 0.27 1.57
N ARG A 242 -23.40 0.01 2.85
CA ARG A 242 -24.78 0.08 3.37
C ARG A 242 -25.42 1.45 3.12
N GLN A 243 -24.68 2.53 3.33
CA GLN A 243 -25.19 3.88 3.10
C GLN A 243 -25.41 4.20 1.62
N ARG A 244 -24.54 3.68 0.73
CA ARG A 244 -24.67 3.89 -0.72
C ARG A 244 -25.80 3.07 -1.35
N LEU A 245 -26.23 1.98 -0.72
CA LEU A 245 -27.34 1.14 -1.19
C LEU A 245 -28.72 1.70 -0.78
N ASN A 246 -28.77 2.66 0.16
CA ASN A 246 -29.96 3.33 0.66
C ASN A 246 -29.93 4.83 0.34
#